data_ee8bd00079358424b99cd3938f1c26aa
#
_entry.id   ee8bd00079358424b99cd3938f1c26aa
#
_cell.length_a   1.000
_cell.length_b   1.000
_cell.length_c   1.000
_cell.angle_alpha   90.00
_cell.angle_beta   90.00
_cell.angle_gamma   90.00
#
_symmetry.space_group_name_H-M   'P 1'
#
loop_
_entity.id
_entity.type
_entity.pdbx_description
1 polymer ?
#
loop_
_entity_poly.entity_id
_entity_poly.type
_entity_poly.pdbx_seq_one_letter_code
_entity_poly.pdbx_strand_id
1 'polypeptide(L)'
;MIEIRNVSHAIGGQTILNNVSLDIPQGGITALIGPNGAGKSTLLSFMARLQPLHSGRIAYNGKDVSDTPTAELARVLSILTQENSIISRISVRDLLMFGRYPYHQGRPSEHDQAIVENALAEFQLETLAGRYLTELSGGQRQRSMIAMVFCQSTEYVLLDEPLNNLDMYYARSLMQLLQKLTREHNRTTVVVLHDINQAAAYADFVVAMKNGEVALQGHPNEVFTPQNIKTLFDMEVDVLDYGGKKLVVHHV
;
A
#
# COMPACT_ATOMS: atom_id res chain seq x y z
N MET A 1 3.18 -14.71 -3.30
CA MET A 1 2.50 -14.18 -4.51
C MET A 1 1.05 -13.89 -4.17
N ILE A 2 0.47 -12.79 -4.70
CA ILE A 2 -0.97 -12.51 -4.58
C ILE A 2 -1.61 -12.85 -5.92
N GLU A 3 -2.62 -13.69 -5.88
CA GLU A 3 -3.36 -14.14 -7.07
C GLU A 3 -4.76 -13.51 -7.06
N ILE A 4 -5.12 -12.84 -8.13
CA ILE A 4 -6.44 -12.21 -8.32
C ILE A 4 -7.04 -12.81 -9.59
N ARG A 5 -8.26 -13.34 -9.52
CA ARG A 5 -8.92 -14.04 -10.61
C ARG A 5 -10.37 -13.57 -10.76
N ASN A 6 -10.70 -13.01 -11.92
CA ASN A 6 -12.04 -12.66 -12.37
C ASN A 6 -12.84 -11.79 -11.37
N VAL A 7 -12.16 -10.88 -10.65
CA VAL A 7 -12.80 -10.02 -9.66
C VAL A 7 -13.62 -8.95 -10.37
N SER A 8 -14.93 -8.93 -10.07
CA SER A 8 -15.87 -7.93 -10.58
C SER A 8 -16.68 -7.33 -9.45
N HIS A 9 -16.96 -6.04 -9.52
CA HIS A 9 -17.76 -5.32 -8.53
C HIS A 9 -18.53 -4.16 -9.16
N ALA A 10 -19.78 -3.98 -8.72
CA ALA A 10 -20.61 -2.86 -9.13
C ALA A 10 -21.31 -2.24 -7.92
N ILE A 11 -21.47 -0.92 -7.93
CA ILE A 11 -22.18 -0.15 -6.90
C ILE A 11 -23.29 0.66 -7.61
N GLY A 12 -24.54 0.48 -7.19
CA GLY A 12 -25.67 1.21 -7.75
C GLY A 12 -25.84 1.02 -9.28
N GLY A 13 -25.46 -0.13 -9.81
CA GLY A 13 -25.48 -0.42 -11.25
C GLY A 13 -24.26 0.08 -12.04
N GLN A 14 -23.37 0.85 -11.41
CA GLN A 14 -22.11 1.28 -12.03
C GLN A 14 -21.01 0.25 -11.77
N THR A 15 -20.37 -0.26 -12.84
CA THR A 15 -19.22 -1.15 -12.73
C THR A 15 -18.00 -0.40 -12.21
N ILE A 16 -17.42 -0.87 -11.10
CA ILE A 16 -16.21 -0.33 -10.48
C ILE A 16 -15.00 -1.20 -10.81
N LEU A 17 -15.18 -2.53 -10.79
CA LEU A 17 -14.17 -3.51 -11.24
C LEU A 17 -14.82 -4.43 -12.26
N ASN A 18 -14.13 -4.70 -13.35
CA ASN A 18 -14.59 -5.51 -14.46
C ASN A 18 -13.58 -6.62 -14.76
N ASN A 19 -13.88 -7.83 -14.32
CA ASN A 19 -13.10 -9.04 -14.61
C ASN A 19 -11.59 -8.91 -14.36
N VAL A 20 -11.21 -8.29 -13.24
CA VAL A 20 -9.81 -8.06 -12.88
C VAL A 20 -9.12 -9.39 -12.60
N SER A 21 -8.05 -9.68 -13.36
CA SER A 21 -7.20 -10.87 -13.18
C SER A 21 -5.74 -10.46 -13.31
N LEU A 22 -4.94 -10.73 -12.27
CA LEU A 22 -3.50 -10.46 -12.26
C LEU A 22 -2.78 -11.26 -11.17
N ASP A 23 -1.46 -11.36 -11.33
CA ASP A 23 -0.55 -11.91 -10.34
C ASP A 23 0.40 -10.81 -9.87
N ILE A 24 0.44 -10.55 -8.55
CA ILE A 24 1.42 -9.65 -7.95
C ILE A 24 2.60 -10.49 -7.46
N PRO A 25 3.81 -10.23 -7.96
CA PRO A 25 5.01 -10.95 -7.55
C PRO A 25 5.25 -10.87 -6.05
N GLN A 26 5.87 -11.90 -5.48
CA GLN A 26 6.32 -11.90 -4.11
C GLN A 26 7.60 -11.07 -3.97
N GLY A 27 7.67 -10.29 -2.89
CA GLY A 27 8.80 -9.41 -2.61
C GLY A 27 8.75 -8.08 -3.37
N GLY A 28 9.39 -7.07 -2.79
CA GLY A 28 9.47 -5.74 -3.39
C GLY A 28 8.20 -4.90 -3.30
N ILE A 29 8.23 -3.75 -3.96
CA ILE A 29 7.12 -2.80 -4.01
C ILE A 29 6.37 -2.95 -5.33
N THR A 30 5.06 -3.24 -5.24
CA THR A 30 4.13 -3.14 -6.36
C THR A 30 3.35 -1.83 -6.28
N ALA A 31 3.47 -0.97 -7.29
CA ALA A 31 2.68 0.25 -7.40
C ALA A 31 1.38 -0.03 -8.15
N LEU A 32 0.25 0.34 -7.54
CA LEU A 32 -1.06 0.34 -8.17
C LEU A 32 -1.38 1.77 -8.61
N ILE A 33 -1.39 2.03 -9.92
CA ILE A 33 -1.56 3.35 -10.52
C ILE A 33 -2.78 3.42 -11.44
N GLY A 34 -3.16 4.62 -11.84
CA GLY A 34 -4.24 4.88 -12.80
C GLY A 34 -5.06 6.12 -12.44
N PRO A 35 -5.97 6.56 -13.30
CA PRO A 35 -6.83 7.70 -13.08
C PRO A 35 -7.69 7.56 -11.81
N ASN A 36 -8.23 8.68 -11.33
CA ASN A 36 -9.24 8.65 -10.28
C ASN A 36 -10.48 7.88 -10.76
N GLY A 37 -11.06 7.08 -9.88
CA GLY A 37 -12.18 6.21 -10.24
C GLY A 37 -11.82 4.94 -11.01
N ALA A 38 -10.53 4.64 -11.26
CA ALA A 38 -10.10 3.41 -11.94
C ALA A 38 -10.31 2.11 -11.14
N GLY A 39 -10.74 2.19 -9.86
CA GLY A 39 -11.02 1.03 -9.03
C GLY A 39 -9.86 0.59 -8.10
N LYS A 40 -8.75 1.36 -8.03
CA LYS A 40 -7.55 1.00 -7.25
C LYS A 40 -7.83 0.71 -5.77
N SER A 41 -8.40 1.67 -5.05
CA SER A 41 -8.73 1.51 -3.62
C SER A 41 -9.80 0.44 -3.38
N THR A 42 -10.71 0.27 -4.32
CA THR A 42 -11.72 -0.80 -4.28
C THR A 42 -11.05 -2.17 -4.40
N LEU A 43 -10.13 -2.35 -5.36
CA LEU A 43 -9.36 -3.58 -5.48
C LEU A 43 -8.54 -3.85 -4.21
N LEU A 44 -7.85 -2.83 -3.68
CA LEU A 44 -7.08 -2.95 -2.45
C LEU A 44 -7.96 -3.35 -1.25
N SER A 45 -9.18 -2.81 -1.16
CA SER A 45 -10.16 -3.15 -0.12
C SER A 45 -10.59 -4.62 -0.19
N PHE A 46 -10.79 -5.17 -1.39
CA PHE A 46 -11.07 -6.60 -1.57
C PHE A 46 -9.85 -7.47 -1.23
N MET A 47 -8.65 -7.04 -1.63
CA MET A 47 -7.41 -7.73 -1.26
C MET A 47 -7.25 -7.83 0.25
N ALA A 48 -7.65 -6.79 0.99
CA ALA A 48 -7.63 -6.77 2.46
C ALA A 48 -8.87 -7.41 3.12
N ARG A 49 -9.83 -7.88 2.35
CA ARG A 49 -11.13 -8.37 2.84
C ARG A 49 -11.86 -7.35 3.74
N LEU A 50 -11.73 -6.05 3.43
CA LEU A 50 -12.52 -5.01 4.09
C LEU A 50 -13.98 -4.99 3.60
N GLN A 51 -14.19 -5.59 2.44
CA GLN A 51 -15.51 -5.79 1.85
C GLN A 51 -15.66 -7.26 1.41
N PRO A 52 -16.88 -7.83 1.47
CA PRO A 52 -17.12 -9.20 1.00
C PRO A 52 -16.94 -9.27 -0.53
N LEU A 53 -16.16 -10.24 -0.99
CA LEU A 53 -15.98 -10.51 -2.42
C LEU A 53 -17.17 -11.36 -2.92
N HIS A 54 -17.93 -10.82 -3.87
CA HIS A 54 -19.10 -11.49 -4.44
C HIS A 54 -18.82 -12.19 -5.77
N SER A 55 -17.72 -11.83 -6.45
CA SER A 55 -17.33 -12.40 -7.74
C SER A 55 -15.83 -12.47 -7.85
N GLY A 56 -15.33 -13.59 -8.34
CA GLY A 56 -13.92 -13.86 -8.49
C GLY A 56 -13.27 -14.44 -7.23
N ARG A 57 -11.93 -14.44 -7.22
CA ARG A 57 -11.11 -15.00 -6.14
C ARG A 57 -9.87 -14.15 -5.92
N ILE A 58 -9.48 -13.99 -4.65
CA ILE A 58 -8.19 -13.40 -4.26
C ILE A 58 -7.51 -14.35 -3.29
N ALA A 59 -6.24 -14.68 -3.54
CA ALA A 59 -5.48 -15.58 -2.69
C ALA A 59 -4.07 -15.07 -2.42
N TYR A 60 -3.57 -15.35 -1.22
CA TYR A 60 -2.20 -15.11 -0.77
C TYR A 60 -1.49 -16.46 -0.61
N ASN A 61 -0.45 -16.71 -1.42
CA ASN A 61 0.24 -18.00 -1.45
C ASN A 61 -0.72 -19.21 -1.56
N GLY A 62 -1.73 -19.09 -2.44
CA GLY A 62 -2.75 -20.12 -2.68
C GLY A 62 -3.90 -20.15 -1.66
N LYS A 63 -3.79 -19.46 -0.50
CA LYS A 63 -4.86 -19.36 0.50
C LYS A 63 -5.86 -18.26 0.12
N ASP A 64 -7.13 -18.65 -0.06
CA ASP A 64 -8.21 -17.73 -0.39
C ASP A 64 -8.53 -16.78 0.77
N VAL A 65 -8.64 -15.48 0.49
CA VAL A 65 -8.96 -14.48 1.52
C VAL A 65 -10.36 -14.65 2.09
N SER A 66 -11.30 -15.18 1.31
CA SER A 66 -12.69 -15.35 1.74
C SER A 66 -12.83 -16.48 2.75
N ASP A 67 -12.06 -17.56 2.58
CA ASP A 67 -12.12 -18.76 3.39
C ASP A 67 -11.16 -18.73 4.60
N THR A 68 -10.13 -17.87 4.56
CA THR A 68 -9.12 -17.79 5.62
C THR A 68 -9.73 -17.16 6.90
N PRO A 69 -9.57 -17.79 8.09
CA PRO A 69 -10.02 -17.19 9.35
C PRO A 69 -9.41 -15.79 9.58
N THR A 70 -10.20 -14.85 10.13
CA THR A 70 -9.76 -13.44 10.29
C THR A 70 -8.47 -13.33 11.11
N ALA A 71 -8.31 -14.11 12.17
CA ALA A 71 -7.11 -14.09 13.00
C ALA A 71 -5.86 -14.61 12.27
N GLU A 72 -6.03 -15.54 11.31
CA GLU A 72 -4.96 -16.02 10.45
C GLU A 72 -4.63 -14.98 9.38
N LEU A 73 -5.64 -14.43 8.70
CA LEU A 73 -5.46 -13.42 7.68
C LEU A 73 -4.73 -12.17 8.22
N ALA A 74 -5.06 -11.75 9.45
CA ALA A 74 -4.38 -10.63 10.13
C ALA A 74 -2.91 -10.90 10.47
N ARG A 75 -2.41 -12.13 10.31
CA ARG A 75 -0.97 -12.47 10.40
C ARG A 75 -0.31 -12.62 9.04
N VAL A 76 -1.10 -12.64 7.97
CA VAL A 76 -0.64 -12.74 6.58
C VAL A 76 -0.50 -11.37 5.95
N LEU A 77 -1.50 -10.50 6.14
CA LEU A 77 -1.52 -9.16 5.55
C LEU A 77 -1.87 -8.08 6.56
N SER A 78 -1.37 -6.88 6.31
CA SER A 78 -1.73 -5.65 7.01
C SER A 78 -2.11 -4.58 5.99
N ILE A 79 -2.97 -3.63 6.40
CA ILE A 79 -3.46 -2.57 5.52
C ILE A 79 -3.49 -1.23 6.22
N LEU A 80 -3.11 -0.19 5.48
CA LEU A 80 -3.41 1.21 5.76
C LEU A 80 -4.42 1.71 4.74
N THR A 81 -5.61 2.10 5.19
CA THR A 81 -6.66 2.70 4.34
C THR A 81 -6.46 4.21 4.21
N GLN A 82 -7.04 4.80 3.17
CA GLN A 82 -6.96 6.25 2.91
C GLN A 82 -7.59 7.07 4.05
N GLU A 83 -8.75 6.64 4.56
CA GLU A 83 -9.42 7.31 5.68
C GLU A 83 -8.98 6.72 7.02
N ASN A 84 -8.16 7.45 7.74
CA ASN A 84 -7.70 7.11 9.09
C ASN A 84 -8.09 8.21 10.09
N SER A 85 -9.39 8.39 10.32
CA SER A 85 -9.90 9.35 11.30
C SER A 85 -9.84 8.78 12.73
N ILE A 86 -8.64 8.53 13.23
CA ILE A 86 -8.46 8.20 14.66
C ILE A 86 -8.55 9.50 15.45
N ILE A 87 -9.70 9.76 16.08
CA ILE A 87 -9.96 10.92 16.95
C ILE A 87 -9.61 10.59 18.42
N SER A 88 -9.02 9.44 18.72
CA SER A 88 -8.74 9.04 20.10
C SER A 88 -7.42 9.61 20.63
N ARG A 89 -7.35 9.83 21.95
CA ARG A 89 -6.12 10.15 22.67
C ARG A 89 -5.26 8.89 22.84
N ILE A 90 -4.77 8.34 21.71
CA ILE A 90 -3.82 7.25 21.71
C ILE A 90 -2.41 7.79 21.51
N SER A 91 -1.45 7.30 22.29
CA SER A 91 -0.03 7.66 22.10
C SER A 91 0.53 6.93 20.86
N VAL A 92 1.65 7.43 20.31
CA VAL A 92 2.33 6.76 19.20
C VAL A 92 2.71 5.33 19.57
N ARG A 93 3.27 5.12 20.78
CA ARG A 93 3.64 3.80 21.30
C ARG A 93 2.45 2.85 21.36
N ASP A 94 1.32 3.30 21.91
CA ASP A 94 0.12 2.49 22.02
C ASP A 94 -0.48 2.17 20.65
N LEU A 95 -0.40 3.12 19.70
CA LEU A 95 -0.80 2.89 18.32
C LEU A 95 0.03 1.76 17.69
N LEU A 96 1.35 1.80 17.84
CA LEU A 96 2.22 0.76 17.30
C LEU A 96 1.93 -0.59 17.98
N MET A 97 1.71 -0.59 19.30
CA MET A 97 1.32 -1.78 20.04
C MET A 97 -0.03 -2.34 19.56
N PHE A 98 -0.96 -1.48 19.13
CA PHE A 98 -2.22 -1.92 18.53
C PHE A 98 -1.98 -2.73 17.23
N GLY A 99 -0.96 -2.40 16.45
CA GLY A 99 -0.52 -3.21 15.30
C GLY A 99 -0.14 -4.65 15.69
N ARG A 100 0.25 -4.90 16.95
CA ARG A 100 0.58 -6.24 17.46
C ARG A 100 -0.63 -7.02 17.97
N TYR A 101 -1.83 -6.42 17.98
CA TYR A 101 -3.04 -7.03 18.54
C TYR A 101 -3.34 -8.45 18.00
N PRO A 102 -3.14 -8.79 16.70
CA PRO A 102 -3.36 -10.15 16.19
C PRO A 102 -2.53 -11.25 16.88
N TYR A 103 -1.45 -10.87 17.58
CA TYR A 103 -0.56 -11.79 18.27
C TYR A 103 -0.85 -11.87 19.77
N HIS A 104 -0.96 -10.72 20.44
CA HIS A 104 -1.06 -10.66 21.91
C HIS A 104 -2.50 -10.61 22.44
N GLN A 105 -3.51 -10.27 21.62
CA GLN A 105 -4.93 -10.23 21.98
C GLN A 105 -5.21 -9.51 23.31
N GLY A 106 -4.54 -8.39 23.56
CA GLY A 106 -4.69 -7.59 24.77
C GLY A 106 -3.68 -7.89 25.90
N ARG A 107 -2.76 -8.85 25.71
CA ARG A 107 -1.69 -9.19 26.69
C ARG A 107 -0.31 -9.11 26.03
N PRO A 108 0.25 -7.90 25.83
CA PRO A 108 1.53 -7.72 25.17
C PRO A 108 2.65 -8.46 25.90
N SER A 109 3.47 -9.19 25.13
CA SER A 109 4.68 -9.85 25.59
C SER A 109 5.90 -8.93 25.49
N GLU A 110 7.03 -9.30 26.09
CA GLU A 110 8.31 -8.62 25.91
C GLU A 110 8.74 -8.60 24.43
N HIS A 111 8.41 -9.65 23.68
CA HIS A 111 8.66 -9.71 22.24
C HIS A 111 7.86 -8.66 21.46
N ASP A 112 6.58 -8.44 21.81
CA ASP A 112 5.76 -7.40 21.18
C ASP A 112 6.31 -6.00 21.52
N GLN A 113 6.78 -5.80 22.75
CA GLN A 113 7.44 -4.54 23.16
C GLN A 113 8.70 -4.29 22.35
N ALA A 114 9.56 -5.31 22.18
CA ALA A 114 10.78 -5.20 21.38
C ALA A 114 10.49 -4.84 19.91
N ILE A 115 9.45 -5.41 19.30
CA ILE A 115 9.03 -5.07 17.94
C ILE A 115 8.59 -3.60 17.85
N VAL A 116 7.84 -3.12 18.84
CA VAL A 116 7.40 -1.71 18.89
C VAL A 116 8.58 -0.77 19.04
N GLU A 117 9.55 -1.07 19.92
CA GLU A 117 10.76 -0.24 20.07
C GLU A 117 11.59 -0.20 18.78
N ASN A 118 11.77 -1.34 18.12
CA ASN A 118 12.46 -1.39 16.83
C ASN A 118 11.74 -0.55 15.77
N ALA A 119 10.40 -0.64 15.69
CA ALA A 119 9.63 0.14 14.73
C ALA A 119 9.67 1.65 15.06
N LEU A 120 9.67 2.05 16.34
CA LEU A 120 9.88 3.44 16.73
C LEU A 120 11.21 3.97 16.20
N ALA A 121 12.29 3.19 16.30
CA ALA A 121 13.61 3.55 15.80
C ALA A 121 13.65 3.58 14.26
N GLU A 122 13.15 2.55 13.58
CA GLU A 122 13.13 2.46 12.11
C GLU A 122 12.36 3.63 11.48
N PHE A 123 11.24 4.01 12.08
CA PHE A 123 10.42 5.12 11.61
C PHE A 123 10.79 6.48 12.22
N GLN A 124 11.87 6.57 13.03
CA GLN A 124 12.34 7.79 13.68
C GLN A 124 11.23 8.47 14.51
N LEU A 125 10.57 7.69 15.35
CA LEU A 125 9.44 8.11 16.19
C LEU A 125 9.75 8.07 17.68
N GLU A 126 11.00 7.76 18.10
CA GLU A 126 11.37 7.55 19.50
C GLU A 126 11.03 8.77 20.38
N THR A 127 11.34 9.97 19.88
CA THR A 127 11.06 11.23 20.60
C THR A 127 9.56 11.59 20.64
N LEU A 128 8.76 10.93 19.84
CA LEU A 128 7.31 11.11 19.72
C LEU A 128 6.51 10.00 20.40
N ALA A 129 7.17 8.95 20.89
CA ALA A 129 6.53 7.72 21.37
C ALA A 129 5.42 7.95 22.42
N GLY A 130 5.62 8.92 23.32
CA GLY A 130 4.65 9.29 24.36
C GLY A 130 3.64 10.35 23.93
N ARG A 131 3.76 10.97 22.75
CA ARG A 131 2.82 11.99 22.27
C ARG A 131 1.54 11.36 21.74
N TYR A 132 0.43 12.08 21.92
CA TYR A 132 -0.83 11.68 21.30
C TYR A 132 -0.84 12.00 19.80
N LEU A 133 -1.55 11.18 19.01
CA LEU A 133 -1.67 11.38 17.55
C LEU A 133 -2.22 12.77 17.18
N THR A 134 -3.05 13.35 18.05
CA THR A 134 -3.62 14.69 17.86
C THR A 134 -2.61 15.83 18.02
N GLU A 135 -1.45 15.55 18.60
CA GLU A 135 -0.35 16.51 18.83
C GLU A 135 0.70 16.48 17.71
N LEU A 136 0.56 15.55 16.77
CA LEU A 136 1.51 15.33 15.69
C LEU A 136 1.18 16.18 14.46
N SER A 137 2.23 16.58 13.72
CA SER A 137 2.03 17.08 12.35
C SER A 137 1.45 15.99 11.44
N GLY A 138 0.85 16.38 10.31
CA GLY A 138 0.29 15.41 9.33
C GLY A 138 1.30 14.35 8.91
N GLY A 139 2.54 14.73 8.60
CA GLY A 139 3.60 13.80 8.22
C GLY A 139 4.05 12.87 9.35
N GLN A 140 4.15 13.38 10.59
CA GLN A 140 4.47 12.56 11.76
C GLN A 140 3.34 11.55 12.04
N ARG A 141 2.09 11.99 11.94
CA ARG A 141 0.92 11.13 12.10
C ARG A 141 0.90 10.03 11.03
N GLN A 142 1.08 10.39 9.76
CA GLN A 142 1.11 9.42 8.65
C GLN A 142 2.22 8.38 8.85
N ARG A 143 3.43 8.82 9.24
CA ARG A 143 4.56 7.94 9.54
C ARG A 143 4.22 6.98 10.69
N SER A 144 3.56 7.45 11.74
CA SER A 144 3.12 6.62 12.87
C SER A 144 2.09 5.57 12.46
N MET A 145 1.14 5.92 11.57
CA MET A 145 0.15 4.99 11.05
C MET A 145 0.80 3.88 10.21
N ILE A 146 1.78 4.22 9.38
CA ILE A 146 2.52 3.24 8.59
C ILE A 146 3.38 2.36 9.50
N ALA A 147 4.03 2.94 10.51
CA ALA A 147 4.78 2.17 11.51
C ALA A 147 3.90 1.14 12.24
N MET A 148 2.66 1.48 12.59
CA MET A 148 1.68 0.54 13.15
C MET A 148 1.44 -0.66 12.22
N VAL A 149 1.22 -0.38 10.92
CA VAL A 149 1.02 -1.43 9.91
C VAL A 149 2.25 -2.34 9.79
N PHE A 150 3.45 -1.77 9.84
CA PHE A 150 4.71 -2.52 9.81
C PHE A 150 4.95 -3.32 11.10
N CYS A 151 4.52 -2.84 12.27
CA CYS A 151 4.56 -3.57 13.55
C CYS A 151 3.77 -4.88 13.48
N GLN A 152 2.75 -4.98 12.65
CA GLN A 152 1.98 -6.21 12.48
C GLN A 152 2.84 -7.38 11.96
N SER A 153 4.04 -7.11 11.41
CA SER A 153 5.02 -8.11 10.97
C SER A 153 4.46 -9.13 9.97
N THR A 154 3.61 -8.66 9.06
CA THR A 154 2.98 -9.48 8.02
C THR A 154 3.89 -9.61 6.79
N GLU A 155 3.67 -10.67 6.00
CA GLU A 155 4.35 -10.89 4.72
C GLU A 155 3.89 -9.89 3.64
N TYR A 156 2.59 -9.52 3.68
CA TYR A 156 1.99 -8.59 2.73
C TYR A 156 1.56 -7.30 3.43
N VAL A 157 1.95 -6.16 2.86
CA VAL A 157 1.62 -4.83 3.35
C VAL A 157 0.86 -4.08 2.25
N LEU A 158 -0.34 -3.62 2.54
CA LEU A 158 -1.19 -2.89 1.61
C LEU A 158 -1.31 -1.44 2.08
N LEU A 159 -0.99 -0.48 1.21
CA LEU A 159 -1.00 0.94 1.56
C LEU A 159 -1.85 1.71 0.53
N ASP A 160 -2.95 2.28 0.99
CA ASP A 160 -3.82 3.12 0.15
C ASP A 160 -3.42 4.59 0.29
N GLU A 161 -2.80 5.13 -0.77
CA GLU A 161 -2.37 6.53 -0.88
C GLU A 161 -1.56 7.04 0.33
N PRO A 162 -0.48 6.35 0.74
CA PRO A 162 0.25 6.68 1.96
C PRO A 162 1.01 8.02 1.88
N LEU A 163 1.14 8.61 0.69
CA LEU A 163 1.86 9.87 0.46
C LEU A 163 0.96 11.11 0.48
N ASN A 164 -0.37 10.93 0.61
CA ASN A 164 -1.29 12.05 0.62
C ASN A 164 -0.99 13.03 1.76
N ASN A 165 -1.09 14.32 1.45
CA ASN A 165 -0.83 15.44 2.37
C ASN A 165 0.63 15.51 2.89
N LEU A 166 1.58 14.83 2.24
CA LEU A 166 3.01 14.97 2.51
C LEU A 166 3.63 15.92 1.47
N ASP A 167 4.55 16.77 1.93
CA ASP A 167 5.41 17.51 0.99
C ASP A 167 6.42 16.58 0.29
N MET A 168 7.09 17.10 -0.73
CA MET A 168 8.01 16.31 -1.57
C MET A 168 9.15 15.67 -0.77
N TYR A 169 9.66 16.35 0.25
CA TYR A 169 10.75 15.83 1.08
C TYR A 169 10.28 14.62 1.90
N TYR A 170 9.14 14.76 2.58
CA TYR A 170 8.60 13.68 3.41
C TYR A 170 8.08 12.51 2.56
N ALA A 171 7.45 12.77 1.41
CA ALA A 171 7.02 11.73 0.48
C ALA A 171 8.21 10.89 -0.03
N ARG A 172 9.30 11.56 -0.46
CA ARG A 172 10.54 10.90 -0.87
C ARG A 172 11.16 10.09 0.26
N SER A 173 11.31 10.69 1.43
CA SER A 173 11.89 10.03 2.62
C SER A 173 11.09 8.78 3.00
N LEU A 174 9.76 8.86 2.96
CA LEU A 174 8.88 7.74 3.28
C LEU A 174 9.00 6.62 2.25
N MET A 175 9.01 6.93 0.94
CA MET A 175 9.20 5.89 -0.09
C MET A 175 10.56 5.19 0.01
N GLN A 176 11.61 5.93 0.33
CA GLN A 176 12.94 5.34 0.58
C GLN A 176 12.91 4.40 1.80
N LEU A 177 12.24 4.80 2.88
CA LEU A 177 12.07 3.97 4.06
C LEU A 177 11.25 2.72 3.74
N LEU A 178 10.11 2.85 3.03
CA LEU A 178 9.29 1.72 2.62
C LEU A 178 10.10 0.73 1.76
N GLN A 179 10.88 1.23 0.79
CA GLN A 179 11.71 0.39 -0.06
C GLN A 179 12.76 -0.38 0.76
N LYS A 180 13.42 0.31 1.70
CA LYS A 180 14.39 -0.29 2.62
C LYS A 180 13.74 -1.40 3.44
N LEU A 181 12.67 -1.09 4.19
CA LEU A 181 12.01 -2.04 5.09
C LEU A 181 11.35 -3.21 4.35
N THR A 182 10.78 -2.97 3.17
CA THR A 182 10.23 -4.02 2.31
C THR A 182 11.30 -5.05 1.95
N ARG A 183 12.51 -4.59 1.58
CA ARG A 183 13.63 -5.47 1.22
C ARG A 183 14.26 -6.14 2.44
N GLU A 184 14.54 -5.40 3.50
CA GLU A 184 15.18 -5.92 4.72
C GLU A 184 14.35 -7.00 5.40
N HIS A 185 13.00 -6.84 5.39
CA HIS A 185 12.08 -7.80 5.99
C HIS A 185 11.49 -8.80 4.98
N ASN A 186 11.97 -8.80 3.73
CA ASN A 186 11.50 -9.68 2.64
C ASN A 186 9.95 -9.67 2.48
N ARG A 187 9.35 -8.47 2.52
CA ARG A 187 7.91 -8.28 2.41
C ARG A 187 7.48 -7.99 0.97
N THR A 188 6.20 -8.17 0.70
CA THR A 188 5.52 -7.70 -0.51
C THR A 188 4.67 -6.50 -0.14
N THR A 189 5.02 -5.31 -0.64
CA THR A 189 4.29 -4.08 -0.35
C THR A 189 3.53 -3.64 -1.60
N VAL A 190 2.20 -3.58 -1.51
CA VAL A 190 1.35 -3.02 -2.57
C VAL A 190 0.94 -1.61 -2.16
N VAL A 191 1.23 -0.64 -3.01
CA VAL A 191 1.04 0.79 -2.72
C VAL A 191 0.21 1.44 -3.81
N VAL A 192 -0.89 2.09 -3.45
CA VAL A 192 -1.62 2.97 -4.37
C VAL A 192 -0.91 4.31 -4.44
N LEU A 193 -0.52 4.72 -5.64
CA LEU A 193 0.19 5.97 -5.90
C LEU A 193 -0.54 6.80 -6.96
N HIS A 194 -0.61 8.12 -6.74
CA HIS A 194 -1.10 9.09 -7.73
C HIS A 194 0.02 9.64 -8.60
N ASP A 195 1.20 9.85 -8.01
CA ASP A 195 2.36 10.35 -8.73
C ASP A 195 3.07 9.21 -9.45
N ILE A 196 2.99 9.22 -10.78
CA ILE A 196 3.62 8.23 -11.65
C ILE A 196 5.15 8.23 -11.55
N ASN A 197 5.76 9.37 -11.23
CA ASN A 197 7.21 9.46 -11.03
C ASN A 197 7.64 8.79 -9.73
N GLN A 198 6.81 8.80 -8.69
CA GLN A 198 7.04 8.01 -7.48
C GLN A 198 6.98 6.50 -7.80
N ALA A 199 5.99 6.07 -8.58
CA ALA A 199 5.89 4.68 -9.01
C ALA A 199 7.11 4.27 -9.86
N ALA A 200 7.50 5.08 -10.85
CA ALA A 200 8.68 4.83 -11.68
C ALA A 200 10.00 4.78 -10.89
N ALA A 201 10.11 5.59 -9.82
CA ALA A 201 11.31 5.67 -9.01
C ALA A 201 11.49 4.53 -8.00
N TYR A 202 10.38 4.02 -7.43
CA TYR A 202 10.44 3.15 -6.25
C TYR A 202 9.82 1.77 -6.42
N ALA A 203 8.93 1.56 -7.41
CA ALA A 203 8.32 0.26 -7.62
C ALA A 203 9.26 -0.74 -8.30
N ASP A 204 9.14 -2.00 -7.92
CA ASP A 204 9.75 -3.14 -8.59
C ASP A 204 8.78 -3.74 -9.63
N PHE A 205 7.46 -3.57 -9.41
CA PHE A 205 6.39 -3.97 -10.31
C PHE A 205 5.28 -2.91 -10.34
N VAL A 206 4.63 -2.72 -11.48
CA VAL A 206 3.54 -1.76 -11.66
C VAL A 206 2.29 -2.47 -12.18
N VAL A 207 1.16 -2.15 -11.58
CA VAL A 207 -0.17 -2.52 -12.07
C VAL A 207 -0.92 -1.22 -12.37
N ALA A 208 -1.23 -1.00 -13.64
CA ALA A 208 -1.94 0.18 -14.10
C ALA A 208 -3.39 -0.15 -14.42
N MET A 209 -4.32 0.52 -13.74
CA MET A 209 -5.76 0.33 -13.89
C MET A 209 -6.39 1.49 -14.66
N LYS A 210 -7.37 1.18 -15.52
CA LYS A 210 -8.24 2.15 -16.19
C LYS A 210 -9.65 1.56 -16.31
N ASN A 211 -10.68 2.33 -15.99
CA ASN A 211 -12.10 1.93 -16.13
C ASN A 211 -12.45 0.58 -15.45
N GLY A 212 -11.85 0.31 -14.28
CA GLY A 212 -12.12 -0.92 -13.53
C GLY A 212 -11.38 -2.16 -14.02
N GLU A 213 -10.47 -2.04 -14.97
CA GLU A 213 -9.69 -3.13 -15.56
C GLU A 213 -8.20 -2.93 -15.37
N VAL A 214 -7.41 -4.01 -15.45
CA VAL A 214 -5.95 -3.93 -15.56
C VAL A 214 -5.61 -3.62 -17.01
N ALA A 215 -5.18 -2.40 -17.27
CA ALA A 215 -4.78 -1.96 -18.61
C ALA A 215 -3.36 -2.41 -18.97
N LEU A 216 -2.44 -2.33 -18.00
CA LEU A 216 -1.03 -2.69 -18.17
C LEU A 216 -0.47 -3.22 -16.85
N GLN A 217 0.51 -4.12 -16.93
CA GLN A 217 1.30 -4.55 -15.78
C GLN A 217 2.71 -4.96 -16.22
N GLY A 218 3.68 -4.83 -15.35
CA GLY A 218 5.07 -5.22 -15.63
C GLY A 218 6.10 -4.41 -14.86
N HIS A 219 7.34 -4.52 -15.29
CA HIS A 219 8.44 -3.70 -14.74
C HIS A 219 8.23 -2.21 -15.09
N PRO A 220 8.60 -1.26 -14.21
CA PRO A 220 8.44 0.17 -14.47
C PRO A 220 8.98 0.63 -15.84
N ASN A 221 10.12 0.11 -16.28
CA ASN A 221 10.70 0.47 -17.57
C ASN A 221 9.85 0.06 -18.79
N GLU A 222 9.00 -0.96 -18.64
CA GLU A 222 8.09 -1.46 -19.68
C GLU A 222 6.75 -0.71 -19.65
N VAL A 223 6.28 -0.35 -18.45
CA VAL A 223 5.00 0.33 -18.26
C VAL A 223 5.10 1.83 -18.58
N PHE A 224 6.16 2.50 -18.13
CA PHE A 224 6.30 3.94 -18.31
C PHE A 224 6.93 4.28 -19.67
N THR A 225 6.09 4.26 -20.72
CA THR A 225 6.40 4.72 -22.08
C THR A 225 5.41 5.83 -22.47
N PRO A 226 5.76 6.76 -23.40
CA PRO A 226 4.83 7.81 -23.85
C PRO A 226 3.49 7.24 -24.31
N GLN A 227 3.51 6.15 -25.08
CA GLN A 227 2.31 5.51 -25.60
C GLN A 227 1.42 4.94 -24.48
N ASN A 228 2.02 4.27 -23.49
CA ASN A 228 1.28 3.70 -22.38
C ASN A 228 0.66 4.77 -21.48
N ILE A 229 1.41 5.86 -21.21
CA ILE A 229 0.89 6.99 -20.43
C ILE A 229 -0.25 7.68 -21.16
N LYS A 230 -0.12 7.89 -22.49
CA LYS A 230 -1.23 8.42 -23.30
C LYS A 230 -2.47 7.52 -23.20
N THR A 231 -2.30 6.21 -23.27
CA THR A 231 -3.42 5.24 -23.14
C THR A 231 -4.06 5.29 -21.76
N LEU A 232 -3.25 5.40 -20.69
CA LEU A 232 -3.74 5.37 -19.30
C LEU A 232 -4.43 6.68 -18.89
N PHE A 233 -3.81 7.82 -19.19
CA PHE A 233 -4.20 9.12 -18.64
C PHE A 233 -4.77 10.09 -19.68
N ASP A 234 -4.87 9.66 -20.95
CA ASP A 234 -5.35 10.46 -22.07
C ASP A 234 -4.55 11.78 -22.26
N MET A 235 -3.25 11.75 -21.96
CA MET A 235 -2.33 12.90 -22.08
C MET A 235 -1.04 12.51 -22.79
N GLU A 236 -0.50 13.44 -23.58
CA GLU A 236 0.82 13.31 -24.20
C GLU A 236 1.90 13.72 -23.20
N VAL A 237 2.99 12.98 -23.19
CA VAL A 237 4.10 13.20 -22.27
C VAL A 237 5.42 12.80 -22.93
N ASP A 238 6.51 13.40 -22.47
CA ASP A 238 7.84 12.87 -22.72
C ASP A 238 8.26 11.93 -21.59
N VAL A 239 8.97 10.85 -21.94
CA VAL A 239 9.54 9.92 -20.96
C VAL A 239 11.03 9.84 -21.17
N LEU A 240 11.77 10.25 -20.16
CA LEU A 240 13.22 10.30 -20.17
C LEU A 240 13.80 9.14 -19.34
N ASP A 241 14.96 8.64 -19.77
CA ASP A 241 15.78 7.76 -18.95
C ASP A 241 16.74 8.60 -18.09
N TYR A 242 16.56 8.54 -16.78
CA TYR A 242 17.40 9.24 -15.83
C TYR A 242 17.89 8.33 -14.72
N GLY A 243 19.20 8.09 -14.64
CA GLY A 243 19.79 7.23 -13.60
C GLY A 243 19.27 5.78 -13.61
N GLY A 244 18.93 5.23 -14.78
CA GLY A 244 18.40 3.87 -14.94
C GLY A 244 16.92 3.74 -14.59
N LYS A 245 16.22 4.85 -14.38
CA LYS A 245 14.77 4.92 -14.09
C LYS A 245 14.07 5.80 -15.10
N LYS A 246 12.76 5.61 -15.26
CA LYS A 246 11.93 6.46 -16.10
C LYS A 246 11.52 7.72 -15.34
N LEU A 247 11.58 8.86 -16.03
CA LEU A 247 11.06 10.15 -15.59
C LEU A 247 10.01 10.61 -16.59
N VAL A 248 8.78 10.75 -16.14
CA VAL A 248 7.65 11.20 -16.97
C VAL A 248 7.53 12.71 -16.84
N VAL A 249 7.73 13.43 -17.95
CA VAL A 249 7.61 14.88 -18.04
C VAL A 249 6.24 15.22 -18.62
N HIS A 250 5.35 15.77 -17.80
CA HIS A 250 3.94 16.01 -18.13
C HIS A 250 3.52 17.49 -18.09
N HIS A 251 4.48 18.40 -17.95
CA HIS A 251 4.26 19.86 -17.95
C HIS A 251 4.93 20.52 -19.16
N VAL A 252 4.78 19.96 -20.35
CA VAL A 252 5.31 20.51 -21.61
C VAL A 252 4.16 20.93 -22.52
#